data_7d540760e0e9d29cf33a4a0163f753c4
#
_entry.id   7d540760e0e9d29cf33a4a0163f753c4
#
_cell.length_a   1.000
_cell.length_b   1.000
_cell.length_c   1.000
_cell.angle_alpha   90.00
_cell.angle_beta   90.00
_cell.angle_gamma   90.00
#
_symmetry.space_group_name_H-M   'P 1'
#
loop_
_entity.id
_entity.type
_entity.pdbx_description
1 polymer ?
#
loop_
_entity_poly.entity_id
_entity_poly.type
_entity_poly.pdbx_seq_one_letter_code
_entity_poly.pdbx_strand_id
1 'polypeptide(L)'
;MEEQQETPVVLDASQICDLTYTRPRIKDFTLDENLPTPHYRHISTSPEVDLGSLDILPLELLQRILSQLDLCTLTDFRRVNQLALQSVVSIPQYKAINTHANDALRGILSIKTGRWITCETLYAILCTSECEQCGDFGGYLYIITCKRVCFLCFTQEQTYLPLRYSHAIQKFGLN
;
A
#
# COMPACT_ATOMS: atom_id res chain seq x y z
N MET A 1 -37.70 28.57 26.37
CA MET A 1 -36.49 27.77 26.06
C MET A 1 -35.78 28.54 24.97
N GLU A 2 -34.80 29.34 25.35
CA GLU A 2 -33.98 30.11 24.41
C GLU A 2 -32.88 29.16 23.90
N GLU A 3 -32.89 28.88 22.61
CA GLU A 3 -31.80 28.20 21.92
C GLU A 3 -30.62 29.20 21.88
N GLN A 4 -29.58 28.94 22.67
CA GLN A 4 -28.31 29.64 22.56
C GLN A 4 -27.65 29.20 21.26
N GLN A 5 -27.69 30.05 20.24
CA GLN A 5 -26.88 29.91 19.03
C GLN A 5 -25.42 30.10 19.41
N GLU A 6 -24.66 28.99 19.49
CA GLU A 6 -23.21 29.03 19.59
C GLU A 6 -22.65 29.63 18.29
N THR A 7 -22.10 30.83 18.36
CA THR A 7 -21.36 31.40 17.25
C THR A 7 -20.08 30.59 17.01
N PRO A 8 -19.76 30.19 15.76
CA PRO A 8 -18.54 29.44 15.48
C PRO A 8 -17.31 30.26 15.89
N VAL A 9 -16.48 29.68 16.73
CA VAL A 9 -15.22 30.29 17.16
C VAL A 9 -14.25 30.27 15.98
N VAL A 10 -14.02 31.41 15.36
CA VAL A 10 -13.01 31.55 14.29
C VAL A 10 -11.66 31.81 14.96
N LEU A 11 -10.80 30.77 14.94
CA LEU A 11 -9.43 30.85 15.45
C LEU A 11 -8.55 31.59 14.43
N ASP A 12 -7.70 32.48 14.89
CA ASP A 12 -6.67 33.09 14.05
C ASP A 12 -5.47 32.16 13.84
N ALA A 13 -4.60 32.48 12.88
CA ALA A 13 -3.45 31.66 12.52
C ALA A 13 -2.46 31.45 13.69
N SER A 14 -2.34 32.41 14.62
CA SER A 14 -1.46 32.32 15.78
C SER A 14 -2.04 31.36 16.82
N GLN A 15 -3.35 31.44 17.06
CA GLN A 15 -4.06 30.50 17.96
C GLN A 15 -4.04 29.07 17.44
N ILE A 16 -4.13 28.89 16.11
CA ILE A 16 -3.98 27.55 15.48
C ILE A 16 -2.57 27.01 15.70
N CYS A 17 -1.53 27.84 15.55
CA CYS A 17 -0.15 27.44 15.83
C CYS A 17 0.10 27.05 17.30
N ASP A 18 -0.55 27.74 18.25
CA ASP A 18 -0.42 27.44 19.68
C ASP A 18 -1.18 26.17 20.09
N LEU A 19 -2.28 25.88 19.41
CA LEU A 19 -3.10 24.67 19.65
C LEU A 19 -2.62 23.44 18.88
N THR A 20 -1.82 23.64 17.81
CA THR A 20 -1.28 22.55 17.00
C THR A 20 0.24 22.46 17.20
N TYR A 21 0.74 21.36 17.73
CA TYR A 21 2.18 21.14 17.71
C TYR A 21 2.62 20.62 16.35
N THR A 22 3.63 21.26 15.79
CA THR A 22 4.29 20.75 14.59
C THR A 22 5.06 19.50 15.00
N ARG A 23 4.58 18.32 14.64
CA ARG A 23 5.41 17.11 14.76
C ARG A 23 6.72 17.39 14.04
N PRO A 24 7.90 17.26 14.70
CA PRO A 24 9.14 17.24 13.97
C PRO A 24 8.99 16.15 12.92
N ARG A 25 9.06 16.51 11.65
CA ARG A 25 9.16 15.52 10.57
C ARG A 25 10.48 14.78 10.81
N ILE A 26 10.38 13.64 11.47
CA ILE A 26 11.48 12.71 11.51
C ILE A 26 11.65 12.33 10.03
N LYS A 27 12.70 12.83 9.42
CA LYS A 27 13.13 12.38 8.10
C LYS A 27 13.74 11.00 8.32
N ASP A 28 12.87 10.04 8.58
CA ASP A 28 13.24 8.66 8.72
C ASP A 28 13.31 8.06 7.32
N PHE A 29 14.49 8.09 6.72
CA PHE A 29 14.78 7.43 5.45
C PHE A 29 15.02 5.92 5.62
N THR A 30 14.76 5.37 6.80
CA THR A 30 14.99 3.95 7.12
C THR A 30 14.28 3.03 6.13
N LEU A 31 13.09 3.40 5.67
CA LEU A 31 12.37 2.64 4.64
C LEU A 31 13.09 2.70 3.30
N ASP A 32 13.55 3.87 2.87
CA ASP A 32 14.24 4.03 1.59
C ASP A 32 15.59 3.31 1.57
N GLU A 33 16.32 3.31 2.68
CA GLU A 33 17.62 2.64 2.82
C GLU A 33 17.47 1.11 2.92
N ASN A 34 16.40 0.61 3.56
CA ASN A 34 16.22 -0.82 3.81
C ASN A 34 15.30 -1.51 2.78
N LEU A 35 14.56 -0.76 1.96
CA LEU A 35 13.76 -1.36 0.90
C LEU A 35 14.62 -1.61 -0.34
N PRO A 36 14.40 -2.73 -1.05
CA PRO A 36 15.09 -2.98 -2.31
C PRO A 36 14.88 -1.82 -3.28
N THR A 37 15.97 -1.28 -3.82
CA THR A 37 15.89 -0.24 -4.85
C THR A 37 15.12 -0.77 -6.05
N PRO A 38 14.17 -0.01 -6.61
CA PRO A 38 13.51 -0.41 -7.82
C PRO A 38 14.55 -0.51 -8.94
N HIS A 39 14.91 -1.72 -9.32
CA HIS A 39 15.76 -1.93 -10.50
C HIS A 39 14.94 -1.64 -11.75
N TYR A 40 14.86 -0.37 -12.12
CA TYR A 40 14.44 0.02 -13.46
C TYR A 40 15.61 -0.33 -14.41
N ARG A 41 15.69 -1.57 -14.83
CA ARG A 41 16.45 -1.86 -16.05
C ARG A 41 15.66 -1.23 -17.17
N HIS A 42 16.17 -0.15 -17.73
CA HIS A 42 15.79 0.29 -19.06
C HIS A 42 16.17 -0.85 -20.02
N ILE A 43 15.20 -1.71 -20.31
CA ILE A 43 15.35 -2.67 -21.38
C ILE A 43 15.11 -1.86 -22.65
N SER A 44 16.20 -1.32 -23.18
CA SER A 44 16.24 -0.64 -24.47
C SER A 44 16.34 -1.70 -25.58
N THR A 45 15.26 -2.42 -25.82
CA THR A 45 15.19 -3.31 -26.97
C THR A 45 13.80 -3.19 -27.59
N SER A 46 13.78 -3.07 -28.90
CA SER A 46 12.57 -3.08 -29.70
C SER A 46 11.70 -4.30 -29.35
N PRO A 47 10.38 -4.15 -29.21
CA PRO A 47 9.50 -5.24 -28.83
C PRO A 47 9.24 -6.16 -30.02
N GLU A 48 10.17 -7.06 -30.30
CA GLU A 48 9.94 -8.17 -31.23
C GLU A 48 9.37 -9.41 -30.51
N VAL A 49 9.14 -9.33 -29.20
CA VAL A 49 8.66 -10.45 -28.38
C VAL A 49 7.22 -10.19 -28.00
N ASP A 50 6.34 -11.09 -28.45
CA ASP A 50 4.91 -11.07 -28.13
C ASP A 50 4.61 -11.62 -26.72
N LEU A 51 3.35 -11.49 -26.27
CA LEU A 51 2.85 -12.10 -25.04
C LEU A 51 2.30 -13.52 -25.28
N GLY A 52 2.57 -14.08 -26.45
CA GLY A 52 2.03 -15.40 -26.85
C GLY A 52 0.51 -15.37 -26.92
N SER A 53 -0.14 -16.35 -26.31
CA SER A 53 -1.61 -16.47 -26.33
C SER A 53 -2.34 -15.28 -25.70
N LEU A 54 -1.67 -14.46 -24.91
CA LEU A 54 -2.29 -13.28 -24.29
C LEU A 54 -2.48 -12.11 -25.28
N ASP A 55 -1.75 -12.08 -26.38
CA ASP A 55 -1.89 -11.01 -27.40
C ASP A 55 -3.24 -11.06 -28.15
N ILE A 56 -3.94 -12.21 -28.06
CA ILE A 56 -5.28 -12.37 -28.67
C ILE A 56 -6.33 -11.59 -27.85
N LEU A 57 -6.04 -11.27 -26.59
CA LEU A 57 -6.99 -10.61 -25.72
C LEU A 57 -7.03 -9.10 -25.97
N PRO A 58 -8.24 -8.50 -26.01
CA PRO A 58 -8.37 -7.05 -25.93
C PRO A 58 -7.66 -6.51 -24.68
N LEU A 59 -7.08 -5.30 -24.81
CA LEU A 59 -6.29 -4.69 -23.73
C LEU A 59 -7.07 -4.59 -22.40
N GLU A 60 -8.36 -4.30 -22.47
CA GLU A 60 -9.24 -4.14 -21.30
C GLU A 60 -9.40 -5.46 -20.54
N LEU A 61 -9.53 -6.58 -21.26
CA LEU A 61 -9.60 -7.90 -20.64
C LEU A 61 -8.25 -8.31 -20.07
N LEU A 62 -7.16 -8.03 -20.78
CA LEU A 62 -5.82 -8.29 -20.26
C LEU A 62 -5.56 -7.51 -18.97
N GLN A 63 -5.86 -6.21 -18.94
CA GLN A 63 -5.72 -5.39 -17.74
C GLN A 63 -6.56 -5.91 -16.58
N ARG A 64 -7.79 -6.35 -16.83
CA ARG A 64 -8.68 -6.92 -15.82
C ARG A 64 -8.13 -8.23 -15.25
N ILE A 65 -7.59 -9.10 -16.08
CA ILE A 65 -6.93 -10.34 -15.64
C ILE A 65 -5.71 -10.02 -14.80
N LEU A 66 -4.84 -9.13 -15.30
CA LEU A 66 -3.61 -8.76 -14.61
C LEU A 66 -3.87 -8.07 -13.26
N SER A 67 -4.94 -7.28 -13.13
CA SER A 67 -5.30 -6.61 -11.86
C SER A 67 -5.72 -7.58 -10.75
N GLN A 68 -6.18 -8.79 -11.12
CA GLN A 68 -6.54 -9.86 -10.19
C GLN A 68 -5.34 -10.72 -9.75
N LEU A 69 -4.19 -10.57 -10.40
CA LEU A 69 -2.99 -11.28 -9.99
C LEU A 69 -2.47 -10.73 -8.66
N ASP A 70 -1.86 -11.61 -7.88
CA ASP A 70 -1.11 -11.21 -6.70
C ASP A 70 0.10 -10.34 -7.08
N LEU A 71 0.52 -9.47 -6.16
CA LEU A 71 1.57 -8.48 -6.42
C LEU A 71 2.93 -9.11 -6.75
N CYS A 72 3.23 -10.31 -6.23
CA CYS A 72 4.47 -11.02 -6.58
C CYS A 72 4.42 -11.50 -8.02
N THR A 73 3.36 -12.23 -8.39
CA THR A 73 3.16 -12.74 -9.76
C THR A 73 3.11 -11.59 -10.78
N LEU A 74 2.41 -10.49 -10.44
CA LEU A 74 2.35 -9.31 -11.30
C LEU A 74 3.73 -8.65 -11.48
N THR A 75 4.54 -8.62 -10.42
CA THR A 75 5.91 -8.08 -10.47
C THR A 75 6.83 -8.98 -11.30
N ASP A 76 6.68 -10.30 -11.21
CA ASP A 76 7.46 -11.24 -12.00
C ASP A 76 7.04 -11.20 -13.47
N PHE A 77 5.74 -11.15 -13.76
CA PHE A 77 5.23 -10.97 -15.13
C PHE A 77 5.78 -9.71 -15.78
N ARG A 78 5.83 -8.58 -15.07
CA ARG A 78 6.42 -7.32 -15.57
C ARG A 78 7.88 -7.47 -16.04
N ARG A 79 8.61 -8.48 -15.55
CA ARG A 79 10.03 -8.70 -15.87
C ARG A 79 10.26 -9.61 -17.06
N VAL A 80 9.21 -10.24 -17.58
CA VAL A 80 9.31 -11.22 -18.67
C VAL A 80 9.81 -10.58 -19.96
N ASN A 81 9.16 -9.50 -20.41
CA ASN A 81 9.56 -8.75 -21.61
C ASN A 81 9.02 -7.32 -21.58
N GLN A 82 9.33 -6.53 -22.62
CA GLN A 82 8.93 -5.13 -22.74
C GLN A 82 7.40 -4.97 -22.83
N LEU A 83 6.72 -5.85 -23.55
CA LEU A 83 5.27 -5.79 -23.73
C LEU A 83 4.53 -6.14 -22.42
N ALA A 84 5.02 -7.12 -21.67
CA ALA A 84 4.53 -7.41 -20.33
C ALA A 84 4.70 -6.23 -19.38
N LEU A 85 5.85 -5.56 -19.41
CA LEU A 85 6.09 -4.32 -18.66
C LEU A 85 5.06 -3.25 -19.01
N GLN A 86 4.87 -2.97 -20.30
CA GLN A 86 3.91 -1.96 -20.78
C GLN A 86 2.48 -2.33 -20.37
N SER A 87 2.10 -3.60 -20.48
CA SER A 87 0.78 -4.10 -20.10
C SER A 87 0.52 -3.88 -18.61
N VAL A 88 1.48 -4.20 -17.72
CA VAL A 88 1.33 -3.99 -16.27
C VAL A 88 1.28 -2.49 -15.93
N VAL A 89 2.15 -1.68 -16.51
CA VAL A 89 2.19 -0.23 -16.27
C VAL A 89 0.94 0.47 -16.80
N SER A 90 0.28 -0.10 -17.81
CA SER A 90 -0.98 0.43 -18.35
C SER A 90 -2.19 0.20 -17.44
N ILE A 91 -2.12 -0.69 -16.43
CA ILE A 91 -3.19 -0.94 -15.47
C ILE A 91 -3.38 0.32 -14.62
N PRO A 92 -4.58 0.96 -14.61
CA PRO A 92 -4.78 2.22 -13.90
C PRO A 92 -4.49 2.10 -12.40
N GLN A 93 -4.90 1.01 -11.76
CA GLN A 93 -4.67 0.72 -10.34
C GLN A 93 -3.18 0.59 -10.03
N TYR A 94 -2.44 -0.17 -10.85
CA TYR A 94 -1.00 -0.34 -10.68
C TYR A 94 -0.25 0.99 -10.87
N LYS A 95 -0.64 1.77 -11.87
CA LYS A 95 -0.08 3.10 -12.11
C LYS A 95 -0.27 4.03 -10.91
N ALA A 96 -1.48 4.05 -10.35
CA ALA A 96 -1.78 4.86 -9.17
C ALA A 96 -0.97 4.41 -7.94
N ILE A 97 -0.89 3.09 -7.66
CA ILE A 97 -0.06 2.52 -6.59
C ILE A 97 1.41 2.92 -6.77
N ASN A 98 1.95 2.73 -7.97
CA ASN A 98 3.36 3.02 -8.27
C ASN A 98 3.69 4.52 -8.15
N THR A 99 2.73 5.40 -8.44
CA THR A 99 2.92 6.85 -8.35
C THR A 99 2.78 7.37 -6.93
N HIS A 100 1.81 6.88 -6.15
CA HIS A 100 1.42 7.47 -4.88
C HIS A 100 1.74 6.62 -3.65
N ALA A 101 2.00 5.33 -3.83
CA ALA A 101 2.21 4.36 -2.74
C ALA A 101 3.31 3.34 -3.08
N ASN A 102 4.34 3.76 -3.82
CA ASN A 102 5.43 2.88 -4.23
C ASN A 102 6.14 2.22 -3.03
N ASP A 103 6.31 2.94 -1.92
CA ASP A 103 6.96 2.40 -0.72
C ASP A 103 6.12 1.31 -0.06
N ALA A 104 4.79 1.44 -0.08
CA ALA A 104 3.90 0.38 0.39
C ALA A 104 4.04 -0.88 -0.48
N LEU A 105 4.08 -0.73 -1.81
CA LEU A 105 4.31 -1.85 -2.73
C LEU A 105 5.67 -2.52 -2.48
N ARG A 106 6.74 -1.73 -2.36
CA ARG A 106 8.09 -2.22 -2.06
C ARG A 106 8.14 -2.95 -0.71
N GLY A 107 7.51 -2.37 0.32
CA GLY A 107 7.41 -2.99 1.64
C GLY A 107 6.70 -4.34 1.61
N ILE A 108 5.53 -4.42 0.98
CA ILE A 108 4.75 -5.65 0.81
C ILE A 108 5.57 -6.73 0.08
N LEU A 109 6.26 -6.37 -1.00
CA LEU A 109 7.11 -7.29 -1.75
C LEU A 109 8.32 -7.75 -0.92
N SER A 110 8.94 -6.86 -0.15
CA SER A 110 10.10 -7.14 0.69
C SER A 110 9.80 -8.17 1.79
N ILE A 111 8.65 -8.04 2.46
CA ILE A 111 8.20 -8.99 3.50
C ILE A 111 7.49 -10.22 2.91
N LYS A 112 7.40 -10.33 1.57
CA LYS A 112 6.81 -11.45 0.82
C LYS A 112 5.31 -11.68 1.06
N THR A 113 4.58 -10.70 1.60
CA THR A 113 3.12 -10.78 1.77
C THR A 113 2.36 -10.52 0.47
N GLY A 114 3.03 -10.02 -0.56
CA GLY A 114 2.45 -9.76 -1.88
C GLY A 114 1.81 -10.97 -2.58
N ARG A 115 2.07 -12.20 -2.11
CA ARG A 115 1.44 -13.43 -2.63
C ARG A 115 -0.04 -13.56 -2.25
N TRP A 116 -0.47 -12.85 -1.23
CA TRP A 116 -1.86 -12.88 -0.75
C TRP A 116 -2.61 -11.59 -1.02
N ILE A 117 -1.96 -10.63 -1.67
CA ILE A 117 -2.50 -9.30 -1.92
C ILE A 117 -2.52 -9.06 -3.43
N THR A 118 -3.71 -8.86 -4.01
CA THR A 118 -3.85 -8.50 -5.42
C THR A 118 -3.62 -7.00 -5.63
N CYS A 119 -3.35 -6.61 -6.88
CA CYS A 119 -3.24 -5.21 -7.25
C CYS A 119 -4.55 -4.44 -6.95
N GLU A 120 -5.68 -5.05 -7.23
CA GLU A 120 -7.00 -4.47 -6.98
C GLU A 120 -7.26 -4.28 -5.47
N THR A 121 -6.93 -5.29 -4.65
CA THR A 121 -7.09 -5.22 -3.20
C THR A 121 -6.25 -4.08 -2.61
N LEU A 122 -4.97 -3.99 -2.97
CA LEU A 122 -4.10 -2.92 -2.47
C LEU A 122 -4.63 -1.54 -2.89
N TYR A 123 -5.04 -1.40 -4.15
CA TYR A 123 -5.61 -0.14 -4.64
C TYR A 123 -6.88 0.26 -3.87
N ALA A 124 -7.83 -0.68 -3.69
CA ALA A 124 -9.05 -0.43 -2.95
C ALA A 124 -8.77 0.07 -1.52
N ILE A 125 -7.86 -0.59 -0.79
CA ILE A 125 -7.48 -0.20 0.57
C ILE A 125 -6.78 1.17 0.60
N LEU A 126 -5.97 1.50 -0.40
CA LEU A 126 -5.34 2.82 -0.48
C LEU A 126 -6.35 3.93 -0.75
N CYS A 127 -7.46 3.64 -1.43
CA CYS A 127 -8.54 4.58 -1.70
C CYS A 127 -9.49 4.77 -0.51
N THR A 128 -9.46 3.91 0.51
CA THR A 128 -10.26 4.10 1.73
C THR A 128 -9.54 5.03 2.71
N SER A 129 -10.29 5.74 3.53
CA SER A 129 -9.77 6.55 4.63
C SER A 129 -10.15 6.01 6.01
N GLU A 130 -10.94 4.94 6.07
CA GLU A 130 -11.52 4.42 7.29
C GLU A 130 -10.66 3.29 7.88
N CYS A 131 -10.57 3.27 9.21
CA CYS A 131 -9.96 2.19 9.97
C CYS A 131 -10.86 0.96 9.93
N GLU A 132 -10.34 -0.19 9.53
CA GLU A 132 -11.12 -1.44 9.44
C GLU A 132 -11.67 -1.91 10.81
N GLN A 133 -11.07 -1.46 11.92
CA GLN A 133 -11.48 -1.90 13.26
C GLN A 133 -12.55 -0.99 13.89
N CYS A 134 -12.37 0.32 13.85
CA CYS A 134 -13.24 1.26 14.54
C CYS A 134 -14.03 2.20 13.62
N GLY A 135 -13.74 2.22 12.31
CA GLY A 135 -14.38 3.14 11.37
C GLY A 135 -13.82 4.56 11.37
N ASP A 136 -12.97 4.93 12.34
CA ASP A 136 -12.33 6.24 12.38
C ASP A 136 -11.29 6.41 11.27
N PHE A 137 -10.67 7.59 11.19
CA PHE A 137 -9.63 7.84 10.20
C PHE A 137 -8.44 6.90 10.34
N GLY A 138 -8.25 6.04 9.34
CA GLY A 138 -7.17 5.06 9.22
C GLY A 138 -5.93 5.67 8.58
N GLY A 139 -5.04 6.29 9.37
CA GLY A 139 -3.83 6.94 8.88
C GLY A 139 -2.70 6.00 8.47
N TYR A 140 -2.79 4.71 8.80
CA TYR A 140 -1.72 3.73 8.60
C TYR A 140 -2.17 2.56 7.73
N LEU A 141 -1.26 2.05 6.91
CA LEU A 141 -1.44 0.80 6.18
C LEU A 141 -0.65 -0.32 6.88
N TYR A 142 -1.35 -1.31 7.41
CA TYR A 142 -0.72 -2.51 7.97
C TYR A 142 -0.39 -3.49 6.85
N ILE A 143 0.86 -3.47 6.39
CA ILE A 143 1.30 -4.15 5.16
C ILE A 143 1.31 -5.68 5.24
N ILE A 144 1.26 -6.27 6.45
CA ILE A 144 1.23 -7.72 6.61
C ILE A 144 -0.08 -8.32 6.10
N THR A 145 -1.22 -7.67 6.40
CA THR A 145 -2.55 -8.13 6.00
C THR A 145 -3.26 -7.17 5.05
N CYS A 146 -2.57 -6.10 4.63
CA CYS A 146 -3.12 -5.06 3.75
C CYS A 146 -4.40 -4.43 4.31
N LYS A 147 -4.35 -3.92 5.55
CA LYS A 147 -5.49 -3.31 6.23
C LYS A 147 -5.21 -1.87 6.60
N ARG A 148 -6.23 -1.02 6.49
CA ARG A 148 -6.14 0.36 6.93
C ARG A 148 -6.50 0.45 8.41
N VAL A 149 -5.65 1.13 9.21
CA VAL A 149 -5.82 1.19 10.66
C VAL A 149 -5.50 2.59 11.19
N CYS A 150 -6.19 2.98 12.26
CA CYS A 150 -5.85 4.18 13.00
C CYS A 150 -4.71 3.90 14.00
N PHE A 151 -4.09 4.94 14.53
CA PHE A 151 -3.00 4.81 15.50
C PHE A 151 -3.41 4.02 16.75
N LEU A 152 -4.59 4.28 17.29
CA LEU A 152 -5.08 3.63 18.52
C LEU A 152 -5.28 2.13 18.29
N CYS A 153 -5.99 1.74 17.25
CA CYS A 153 -6.18 0.32 16.94
C CYS A 153 -4.84 -0.37 16.65
N PHE A 154 -3.94 0.27 15.90
CA PHE A 154 -2.62 -0.29 15.60
C PHE A 154 -1.79 -0.58 16.86
N THR A 155 -1.89 0.28 17.89
CA THR A 155 -1.08 0.17 19.13
C THR A 155 -1.74 -0.62 20.23
N GLN A 156 -3.06 -0.80 20.23
CA GLN A 156 -3.80 -1.43 21.31
C GLN A 156 -4.33 -2.82 20.96
N GLU A 157 -4.67 -3.05 19.69
CA GLU A 157 -5.22 -4.33 19.27
C GLU A 157 -4.13 -5.41 19.15
N GLN A 158 -4.35 -6.53 19.82
CA GLN A 158 -3.41 -7.66 19.85
C GLN A 158 -3.10 -8.21 18.44
N THR A 159 -4.01 -8.06 17.50
CA THR A 159 -3.86 -8.53 16.11
C THR A 159 -2.70 -7.84 15.39
N TYR A 160 -2.39 -6.61 15.74
CA TYR A 160 -1.32 -5.81 15.10
C TYR A 160 -0.01 -5.81 15.88
N LEU A 161 -0.03 -6.29 17.13
CA LEU A 161 1.16 -6.31 17.96
C LEU A 161 2.04 -7.53 17.66
N PRO A 162 3.36 -7.37 17.60
CA PRO A 162 4.27 -8.49 17.42
C PRO A 162 4.24 -9.41 18.63
N LEU A 163 4.20 -10.72 18.41
CA LEU A 163 4.33 -11.69 19.46
C LEU A 163 5.76 -11.69 20.01
N ARG A 164 5.90 -11.77 21.34
CA ARG A 164 7.20 -12.04 21.95
C ARG A 164 7.69 -13.41 21.49
N TYR A 165 9.00 -13.55 21.26
CA TYR A 165 9.62 -14.80 20.81
C TYR A 165 9.21 -16.02 21.65
N SER A 166 9.25 -15.90 22.98
CA SER A 166 8.81 -16.97 23.88
C SER A 166 7.35 -17.39 23.70
N HIS A 167 6.45 -16.42 23.47
CA HIS A 167 5.04 -16.69 23.22
C HIS A 167 4.83 -17.31 21.83
N ALA A 168 5.61 -16.92 20.84
CA ALA A 168 5.54 -17.52 19.50
C ALA A 168 5.94 -18.99 19.55
N ILE A 169 7.05 -19.33 20.22
CA ILE A 169 7.48 -20.72 20.43
C ILE A 169 6.38 -21.54 21.10
N GLN A 170 5.85 -21.05 22.23
CA GLN A 170 4.83 -21.75 22.98
C GLN A 170 3.53 -21.95 22.19
N LYS A 171 3.09 -20.91 21.45
CA LYS A 171 1.82 -20.93 20.72
C LYS A 171 1.88 -21.77 19.44
N PHE A 172 3.01 -21.79 18.77
CA PHE A 172 3.17 -22.42 17.46
C PHE A 172 4.08 -23.66 17.48
N GLY A 173 4.60 -24.06 18.65
CA GLY A 173 5.47 -25.24 18.77
C GLY A 173 6.77 -25.12 17.98
N LEU A 174 7.29 -23.90 17.84
CA LEU A 174 8.53 -23.64 17.12
C LEU A 174 9.72 -24.03 17.99
N ASN A 175 10.62 -24.87 17.48
CA ASN A 175 11.88 -25.24 18.15
C ASN A 175 13.04 -24.42 17.59
#